data_c1ffd40582dd0bb23b2fa16b7a629dd2
#
_entry.id   c1ffd40582dd0bb23b2fa16b7a629dd2
#
_cell.length_a   1.000
_cell.length_b   1.000
_cell.length_c   1.000
_cell.angle_alpha   90.00
_cell.angle_beta   90.00
_cell.angle_gamma   90.00
#
_symmetry.space_group_name_H-M   'P 1'
#
loop_
_entity.id
_entity.type
_entity.pdbx_description
1 polymer ?
#
loop_
_entity_poly.entity_id
_entity_poly.type
_entity_poly.pdbx_seq_one_letter_code
_entity_poly.pdbx_strand_id
1 'polypeptide(L)'
;MSFFEIGPNDSLYYEYEPPSGNQPLTFVFINAITGDTGMWQAEIGPILREAGYGTLAFNFRGQAKSTASEGLAFDEALITGDLIRLLQHLNPPNPVLVGLSIGGLYGSRAYLRGIPAAGLVLVNTLRKIGPRISWMNDTTVRVMEVGGPALMRDIISPLIFGPPWLEKNRENFLKQDTVYEPMDKNSGIYNLLSHMGQADWNLPYEKLDCPVLVVTGPHDRIFYDKEVIE
;
A
#
# COMPACT_ATOMS: atom_id res chain seq x y z
N MET A 1 -5.34 -6.82 17.48
CA MET A 1 -4.84 -5.45 17.27
C MET A 1 -3.60 -5.29 18.09
N SER A 2 -2.50 -5.00 17.46
CA SER A 2 -1.20 -4.95 18.15
C SER A 2 -0.32 -3.84 17.58
N PHE A 3 0.71 -3.48 18.34
CA PHE A 3 1.73 -2.55 17.91
C PHE A 3 3.09 -3.23 17.97
N PHE A 4 3.89 -2.98 16.95
CA PHE A 4 5.29 -3.36 16.91
C PHE A 4 6.13 -2.12 17.16
N GLU A 5 6.75 -2.06 18.34
CA GLU A 5 7.60 -0.94 18.73
C GLU A 5 8.93 -1.02 17.99
N ILE A 6 9.27 0.05 17.26
CA ILE A 6 10.52 0.18 16.50
C ILE A 6 11.51 1.09 17.23
N GLY A 7 11.00 2.04 17.97
CA GLY A 7 11.76 3.02 18.74
C GLY A 7 10.89 3.70 19.80
N PRO A 8 11.41 4.62 20.59
CA PRO A 8 10.71 5.23 21.72
C PRO A 8 9.37 5.91 21.36
N ASN A 9 9.24 6.41 20.14
CA ASN A 9 8.02 7.09 19.64
C ASN A 9 7.57 6.51 18.30
N ASP A 10 8.11 5.38 17.89
CA ASP A 10 7.93 4.78 16.59
C ASP A 10 7.30 3.41 16.71
N SER A 11 6.10 3.23 16.20
CA SER A 11 5.44 1.93 16.19
C SER A 11 4.64 1.69 14.92
N LEU A 12 4.55 0.42 14.52
CA LEU A 12 3.65 -0.03 13.46
C LEU A 12 2.42 -0.66 14.06
N TYR A 13 1.25 -0.15 13.70
CA TYR A 13 0.01 -0.85 13.96
C TYR A 13 -0.14 -2.01 12.99
N TYR A 14 -0.48 -3.20 13.52
CA TYR A 14 -0.74 -4.38 12.71
C TYR A 14 -1.88 -5.22 13.24
N GLU A 15 -2.44 -6.03 12.36
CA GLU A 15 -3.47 -7.03 12.62
C GLU A 15 -2.98 -8.36 12.05
N TYR A 16 -2.72 -9.33 12.93
CA TYR A 16 -2.22 -10.64 12.56
C TYR A 16 -3.12 -11.74 13.09
N GLU A 17 -3.57 -12.60 12.18
CA GLU A 17 -4.28 -13.83 12.47
C GLU A 17 -3.47 -14.99 11.85
N PRO A 18 -2.95 -15.91 12.66
CA PRO A 18 -2.20 -17.06 12.13
C PRO A 18 -3.11 -18.00 11.34
N PRO A 19 -2.55 -18.81 10.42
CA PRO A 19 -3.34 -19.81 9.70
C PRO A 19 -3.91 -20.86 10.66
N SER A 20 -5.17 -21.23 10.43
CA SER A 20 -5.90 -22.25 11.21
C SER A 20 -6.12 -23.56 10.44
N GLY A 21 -5.87 -23.55 9.12
CA GLY A 21 -6.05 -24.70 8.24
C GLY A 21 -4.81 -25.56 8.10
N ASN A 22 -4.92 -26.60 7.28
CA ASN A 22 -3.81 -27.53 6.97
C ASN A 22 -2.73 -26.92 6.05
N GLN A 23 -2.96 -25.74 5.48
CA GLN A 23 -2.00 -25.03 4.65
C GLN A 23 -1.43 -23.85 5.41
N PRO A 24 -0.18 -23.91 5.84
CA PRO A 24 0.43 -22.85 6.64
C PRO A 24 0.90 -21.70 5.75
N LEU A 25 -0.02 -21.00 5.08
CA LEU A 25 0.23 -19.81 4.29
C LEU A 25 -0.32 -18.58 5.01
N THR A 26 0.45 -17.49 5.01
CA THR A 26 0.01 -16.18 5.53
C THR A 26 0.06 -15.13 4.44
N PHE A 27 -1.07 -14.51 4.14
CA PHE A 27 -1.14 -13.37 3.22
C PHE A 27 -0.75 -12.09 3.98
N VAL A 28 0.34 -11.48 3.57
CA VAL A 28 0.89 -10.24 4.14
C VAL A 28 0.48 -9.08 3.24
N PHE A 29 -0.43 -8.26 3.72
CA PHE A 29 -0.97 -7.12 2.98
C PHE A 29 -0.13 -5.86 3.19
N ILE A 30 0.38 -5.32 2.09
CA ILE A 30 1.22 -4.14 2.05
C ILE A 30 0.45 -3.02 1.34
N ASN A 31 0.13 -1.97 2.09
CA ASN A 31 -0.79 -0.92 1.68
C ASN A 31 -0.33 -0.13 0.44
N ALA A 32 -1.29 0.49 -0.25
CA ALA A 32 -1.00 1.67 -1.04
C ALA A 32 -0.62 2.85 -0.12
N ILE A 33 -0.06 3.91 -0.71
CA ILE A 33 0.42 5.07 0.05
C ILE A 33 -0.69 5.75 0.88
N THR A 34 -1.91 5.77 0.38
CA THR A 34 -3.09 6.36 1.04
C THR A 34 -4.00 5.32 1.70
N GLY A 35 -3.57 4.05 1.75
CA GLY A 35 -4.34 2.96 2.35
C GLY A 35 -4.09 2.77 3.84
N ASP A 36 -4.87 1.89 4.44
CA ASP A 36 -4.67 1.38 5.79
C ASP A 36 -5.11 -0.09 5.90
N THR A 37 -4.98 -0.69 7.08
CA THR A 37 -5.37 -2.09 7.33
C THR A 37 -6.84 -2.34 7.08
N GLY A 38 -7.71 -1.33 7.23
CA GLY A 38 -9.16 -1.45 7.10
C GLY A 38 -9.59 -1.88 5.70
N MET A 39 -8.90 -1.45 4.65
CA MET A 39 -9.22 -1.84 3.28
C MET A 39 -9.10 -3.36 3.05
N TRP A 40 -8.13 -4.01 3.67
CA TRP A 40 -7.93 -5.45 3.56
C TRP A 40 -8.90 -6.25 4.42
N GLN A 41 -9.25 -5.68 5.59
CA GLN A 41 -10.16 -6.31 6.53
C GLN A 41 -11.63 -6.21 6.09
N ALA A 42 -11.97 -5.22 5.25
CA ALA A 42 -13.34 -5.03 4.75
C ALA A 42 -13.82 -6.18 3.83
N GLU A 43 -12.92 -6.76 3.04
CA GLU A 43 -13.34 -7.70 2.00
C GLU A 43 -12.48 -8.98 1.99
N ILE A 44 -11.21 -8.88 1.59
CA ILE A 44 -10.39 -10.07 1.27
C ILE A 44 -9.89 -10.81 2.52
N GLY A 45 -9.59 -10.10 3.59
CA GLY A 45 -9.05 -10.70 4.82
C GLY A 45 -9.98 -11.73 5.43
N PRO A 46 -11.28 -11.44 5.66
CA PRO A 46 -12.24 -12.44 6.17
C PRO A 46 -12.36 -13.68 5.30
N ILE A 47 -12.40 -13.52 3.97
CA ILE A 47 -12.51 -14.64 3.01
C ILE A 47 -11.31 -15.59 3.14
N LEU A 48 -10.11 -15.03 3.22
CA LEU A 48 -8.89 -15.85 3.37
C LEU A 48 -8.83 -16.57 4.72
N ARG A 49 -9.24 -15.91 5.80
CA ARG A 49 -9.31 -16.55 7.14
C ARG A 49 -10.35 -17.64 7.20
N GLU A 50 -11.52 -17.45 6.58
CA GLU A 50 -12.55 -18.49 6.46
C GLU A 50 -12.03 -19.71 5.68
N ALA A 51 -11.16 -19.49 4.69
CA ALA A 51 -10.48 -20.55 3.96
C ALA A 51 -9.30 -21.18 4.74
N GLY A 52 -9.03 -20.75 5.98
CA GLY A 52 -8.00 -21.31 6.86
C GLY A 52 -6.60 -20.70 6.69
N TYR A 53 -6.43 -19.67 5.85
CA TYR A 53 -5.16 -18.97 5.68
C TYR A 53 -4.91 -17.95 6.80
N GLY A 54 -3.65 -17.68 7.09
CA GLY A 54 -3.25 -16.58 7.93
C GLY A 54 -3.32 -15.24 7.18
N THR A 55 -3.54 -14.16 7.91
CA THR A 55 -3.53 -12.80 7.36
C THR A 55 -2.73 -11.86 8.25
N LEU A 56 -1.89 -11.04 7.65
CA LEU A 56 -1.17 -9.96 8.33
C LEU A 56 -1.37 -8.68 7.52
N ALA A 57 -1.99 -7.68 8.12
CA ALA A 57 -2.10 -6.33 7.58
C ALA A 57 -1.43 -5.35 8.54
N PHE A 58 -0.75 -4.33 8.02
CA PHE A 58 -0.09 -3.33 8.84
C PHE A 58 -0.13 -1.95 8.20
N ASN A 59 0.01 -0.92 9.01
CA ASN A 59 0.10 0.45 8.53
C ASN A 59 1.56 0.89 8.50
N PHE A 60 1.97 1.59 7.44
CA PHE A 60 3.27 2.23 7.40
C PHE A 60 3.37 3.31 8.48
N ARG A 61 4.57 3.73 8.85
CA ARG A 61 4.74 4.96 9.61
C ARG A 61 4.00 6.09 8.89
N GLY A 62 3.30 6.91 9.66
CA GLY A 62 2.48 7.99 9.12
C GLY A 62 1.11 7.58 8.60
N GLN A 63 0.78 6.30 8.52
CA GLN A 63 -0.57 5.83 8.20
C GLN A 63 -1.37 5.54 9.48
N ALA A 64 -2.60 6.04 9.52
CA ALA A 64 -3.63 5.74 10.52
C ALA A 64 -3.08 5.65 11.96
N LYS A 65 -3.09 4.45 12.56
CA LYS A 65 -2.73 4.21 13.97
C LYS A 65 -1.22 4.03 14.21
N SER A 66 -0.40 3.94 13.17
CA SER A 66 1.06 3.87 13.34
C SER A 66 1.62 5.22 13.78
N THR A 67 2.61 5.19 14.66
CA THR A 67 3.29 6.39 15.16
C THR A 67 4.68 6.56 14.57
N ALA A 68 5.18 7.78 14.58
CA ALA A 68 6.52 8.08 14.12
C ALA A 68 7.10 9.32 14.80
N SER A 69 8.40 9.29 15.03
CA SER A 69 9.16 10.45 15.50
C SER A 69 9.18 11.56 14.44
N GLU A 70 9.23 12.79 14.90
CA GLU A 70 9.41 13.95 14.02
C GLU A 70 10.75 13.94 13.29
N GLY A 71 10.81 14.59 12.13
CA GLY A 71 12.03 14.78 11.36
C GLY A 71 12.53 13.59 10.55
N LEU A 72 11.81 12.46 10.56
CA LEU A 72 12.11 11.31 9.70
C LEU A 72 11.53 11.52 8.30
N ALA A 73 12.32 11.20 7.27
CA ALA A 73 11.81 11.07 5.91
C ALA A 73 11.21 9.66 5.74
N PHE A 74 9.93 9.58 5.38
CA PHE A 74 9.26 8.29 5.15
C PHE A 74 9.53 7.81 3.72
N ASP A 75 10.79 7.65 3.42
CA ASP A 75 11.28 7.16 2.14
C ASP A 75 11.10 5.64 1.98
N GLU A 76 11.43 5.15 0.80
CA GLU A 76 11.37 3.74 0.47
C GLU A 76 12.25 2.87 1.37
N ALA A 77 13.43 3.34 1.73
CA ALA A 77 14.38 2.57 2.52
C ALA A 77 13.86 2.35 3.95
N LEU A 78 13.26 3.39 4.54
CA LEU A 78 12.62 3.33 5.85
C LEU A 78 11.43 2.37 5.84
N ILE A 79 10.48 2.55 4.91
CA ILE A 79 9.25 1.74 4.86
C ILE A 79 9.55 0.27 4.57
N THR A 80 10.47 0.00 3.64
CA THR A 80 10.91 -1.38 3.37
C THR A 80 11.63 -1.99 4.57
N GLY A 81 12.46 -1.21 5.27
CA GLY A 81 13.15 -1.64 6.49
C GLY A 81 12.18 -2.00 7.61
N ASP A 82 11.10 -1.23 7.76
CA ASP A 82 10.06 -1.49 8.75
C ASP A 82 9.28 -2.77 8.43
N LEU A 83 8.92 -2.99 7.16
CA LEU A 83 8.29 -4.24 6.72
C LEU A 83 9.18 -5.44 7.03
N ILE A 84 10.47 -5.36 6.73
CA ILE A 84 11.43 -6.43 7.01
C ILE A 84 11.48 -6.73 8.51
N ARG A 85 11.60 -5.72 9.37
CA ARG A 85 11.64 -5.89 10.83
C ARG A 85 10.36 -6.50 11.36
N LEU A 86 9.20 -6.06 10.88
CA LEU A 86 7.90 -6.63 11.27
C LEU A 86 7.80 -8.11 10.90
N LEU A 87 8.20 -8.48 9.67
CA LEU A 87 8.17 -9.86 9.21
C LEU A 87 9.15 -10.75 9.98
N GLN A 88 10.33 -10.26 10.31
CA GLN A 88 11.31 -10.97 11.14
C GLN A 88 10.80 -11.16 12.58
N HIS A 89 10.11 -10.17 13.13
CA HIS A 89 9.55 -10.23 14.48
C HIS A 89 8.39 -11.24 14.58
N LEU A 90 7.45 -11.19 13.65
CA LEU A 90 6.25 -12.05 13.66
C LEU A 90 6.51 -13.45 13.10
N ASN A 91 7.49 -13.57 12.21
CA ASN A 91 7.87 -14.80 11.53
C ASN A 91 6.65 -15.60 11.02
N PRO A 92 5.76 -14.98 10.21
CA PRO A 92 4.55 -15.64 9.73
C PRO A 92 4.91 -16.84 8.84
N PRO A 93 4.21 -17.99 8.96
CA PRO A 93 4.53 -19.16 8.17
C PRO A 93 4.23 -18.92 6.68
N ASN A 94 5.20 -19.26 5.82
CA ASN A 94 5.13 -19.22 4.36
C ASN A 94 4.42 -17.96 3.83
N PRO A 95 4.96 -16.75 4.06
CA PRO A 95 4.28 -15.51 3.70
C PRO A 95 4.11 -15.37 2.18
N VAL A 96 2.93 -14.95 1.76
CA VAL A 96 2.63 -14.45 0.41
C VAL A 96 2.53 -12.93 0.53
N LEU A 97 3.46 -12.20 -0.10
CA LEU A 97 3.49 -10.74 -0.01
C LEU A 97 2.52 -10.16 -1.04
N VAL A 98 1.47 -9.51 -0.57
CA VAL A 98 0.41 -8.91 -1.40
C VAL A 98 0.53 -7.40 -1.32
N GLY A 99 1.08 -6.79 -2.37
CA GLY A 99 1.30 -5.35 -2.39
C GLY A 99 0.37 -4.63 -3.36
N LEU A 100 -0.28 -3.57 -2.88
CA LEU A 100 -1.09 -2.68 -3.70
C LEU A 100 -0.29 -1.44 -4.08
N SER A 101 -0.21 -1.13 -5.39
CA SER A 101 0.50 0.05 -5.88
C SER A 101 1.97 0.04 -5.41
N ILE A 102 2.44 1.08 -4.72
CA ILE A 102 3.79 1.17 -4.14
C ILE A 102 4.07 0.04 -3.13
N GLY A 103 3.03 -0.53 -2.52
CA GLY A 103 3.19 -1.69 -1.64
C GLY A 103 3.79 -2.91 -2.33
N GLY A 104 3.55 -3.08 -3.63
CA GLY A 104 4.19 -4.12 -4.43
C GLY A 104 5.68 -3.88 -4.63
N LEU A 105 6.10 -2.62 -4.76
CA LEU A 105 7.53 -2.26 -4.77
C LEU A 105 8.19 -2.64 -3.44
N TYR A 106 7.59 -2.27 -2.32
CA TYR A 106 8.13 -2.56 -0.98
C TYR A 106 8.20 -4.07 -0.71
N GLY A 107 7.16 -4.82 -1.08
CA GLY A 107 7.13 -6.28 -0.98
C GLY A 107 8.20 -6.96 -1.82
N SER A 108 8.33 -6.57 -3.09
CA SER A 108 9.38 -7.09 -3.98
C SER A 108 10.78 -6.77 -3.47
N ARG A 109 10.98 -5.56 -2.94
CA ARG A 109 12.26 -5.15 -2.37
C ARG A 109 12.59 -5.88 -1.08
N ALA A 110 11.60 -6.15 -0.22
CA ALA A 110 11.80 -6.96 0.98
C ALA A 110 12.21 -8.41 0.60
N TYR A 111 11.57 -8.99 -0.41
CA TYR A 111 11.95 -10.29 -0.94
C TYR A 111 13.39 -10.30 -1.46
N LEU A 112 13.76 -9.34 -2.31
CA LEU A 112 15.12 -9.20 -2.85
C LEU A 112 16.19 -8.95 -1.76
N ARG A 113 15.79 -8.47 -0.59
CA ARG A 113 16.65 -8.32 0.59
C ARG A 113 16.67 -9.57 1.50
N GLY A 114 16.12 -10.70 1.03
CA GLY A 114 16.22 -11.99 1.69
C GLY A 114 15.07 -12.35 2.63
N ILE A 115 13.95 -11.61 2.62
CA ILE A 115 12.73 -12.06 3.31
C ILE A 115 12.15 -13.24 2.52
N PRO A 116 12.02 -14.43 3.13
CA PRO A 116 11.43 -15.58 2.46
C PRO A 116 9.95 -15.32 2.15
N ALA A 117 9.50 -15.65 0.95
CA ALA A 117 8.10 -15.61 0.58
C ALA A 117 7.72 -16.80 -0.31
N ALA A 118 6.53 -17.34 -0.09
CA ALA A 118 5.94 -18.38 -0.93
C ALA A 118 5.51 -17.84 -2.30
N GLY A 119 5.34 -16.54 -2.43
CA GLY A 119 5.02 -15.84 -3.66
C GLY A 119 4.76 -14.34 -3.45
N LEU A 120 4.63 -13.63 -4.57
CA LEU A 120 4.30 -12.21 -4.61
C LEU A 120 2.98 -12.01 -5.37
N VAL A 121 2.12 -11.14 -4.87
CA VAL A 121 0.92 -10.66 -5.58
C VAL A 121 1.04 -9.15 -5.73
N LEU A 122 1.19 -8.69 -6.96
CA LEU A 122 1.41 -7.28 -7.30
C LEU A 122 0.11 -6.71 -7.89
N VAL A 123 -0.62 -5.95 -7.09
CA VAL A 123 -1.92 -5.37 -7.46
C VAL A 123 -1.71 -3.93 -7.90
N ASN A 124 -2.01 -3.62 -9.16
CA ASN A 124 -1.78 -2.28 -9.75
C ASN A 124 -0.38 -1.71 -9.44
N THR A 125 0.62 -2.58 -9.41
CA THR A 125 2.02 -2.22 -9.17
C THR A 125 2.72 -2.06 -10.51
N LEU A 126 3.40 -0.94 -10.71
CA LEU A 126 4.16 -0.66 -11.92
C LEU A 126 5.56 -1.28 -11.82
N ARG A 127 6.13 -1.65 -12.97
CA ARG A 127 7.53 -2.09 -13.05
C ARG A 127 8.52 -0.93 -13.01
N LYS A 128 8.10 0.22 -13.53
CA LYS A 128 8.90 1.46 -13.58
C LYS A 128 7.97 2.67 -13.53
N ILE A 129 8.50 3.82 -13.16
CA ILE A 129 7.78 5.09 -13.28
C ILE A 129 7.89 5.61 -14.70
N GLY A 130 6.73 5.81 -15.36
CA GLY A 130 6.62 6.54 -16.60
C GLY A 130 6.28 8.02 -16.37
N PRO A 131 6.31 8.85 -17.43
CA PRO A 131 6.04 10.30 -17.32
C PRO A 131 4.69 10.63 -16.68
N ARG A 132 3.66 9.80 -16.93
CA ARG A 132 2.31 9.99 -16.37
C ARG A 132 2.34 9.88 -14.84
N ILE A 133 2.99 8.85 -14.30
CA ILE A 133 3.04 8.64 -12.85
C ILE A 133 3.90 9.70 -12.17
N SER A 134 5.03 10.09 -12.78
CA SER A 134 5.82 11.21 -12.25
C SER A 134 4.96 12.48 -12.13
N TRP A 135 4.22 12.82 -13.19
CA TRP A 135 3.29 13.96 -13.16
C TRP A 135 2.21 13.82 -12.09
N MET A 136 1.62 12.61 -11.96
CA MET A 136 0.57 12.33 -10.98
C MET A 136 1.08 12.40 -9.54
N ASN A 137 2.32 11.99 -9.27
CA ASN A 137 2.93 12.12 -7.95
C ASN A 137 3.00 13.60 -7.52
N ASP A 138 3.50 14.48 -8.41
CA ASP A 138 3.57 15.91 -8.13
C ASP A 138 2.17 16.53 -7.96
N THR A 139 1.22 16.11 -8.81
CA THR A 139 -0.18 16.56 -8.74
C THR A 139 -0.82 16.13 -7.43
N THR A 140 -0.58 14.89 -6.98
CA THR A 140 -1.14 14.36 -5.72
C THR A 140 -0.74 15.21 -4.53
N VAL A 141 0.54 15.55 -4.42
CA VAL A 141 1.03 16.42 -3.33
C VAL A 141 0.32 17.79 -3.37
N ARG A 142 0.18 18.40 -4.57
CA ARG A 142 -0.50 19.69 -4.73
C ARG A 142 -1.98 19.64 -4.37
N VAL A 143 -2.68 18.59 -4.80
CA VAL A 143 -4.10 18.39 -4.45
C VAL A 143 -4.29 18.25 -2.94
N MET A 144 -3.40 17.51 -2.28
CA MET A 144 -3.43 17.36 -0.84
C MET A 144 -3.15 18.68 -0.09
N GLU A 145 -2.26 19.52 -0.62
CA GLU A 145 -1.97 20.84 -0.09
C GLU A 145 -3.16 21.83 -0.21
N VAL A 146 -4.03 21.63 -1.19
CA VAL A 146 -5.13 22.58 -1.51
C VAL A 146 -6.45 22.13 -0.90
N GLY A 147 -6.77 20.84 -0.94
CA GLY A 147 -8.09 20.34 -0.53
C GLY A 147 -8.07 18.98 0.16
N GLY A 148 -6.89 18.47 0.47
CA GLY A 148 -6.68 17.27 1.27
C GLY A 148 -7.25 15.98 0.67
N PRO A 149 -7.47 14.97 1.54
CA PRO A 149 -7.91 13.64 1.12
C PRO A 149 -9.28 13.63 0.42
N ALA A 150 -10.19 14.53 0.82
CA ALA A 150 -11.53 14.60 0.22
C ALA A 150 -11.46 15.05 -1.24
N LEU A 151 -10.69 16.11 -1.54
CA LEU A 151 -10.49 16.56 -2.90
C LEU A 151 -9.74 15.52 -3.73
N MET A 152 -8.70 14.90 -3.16
CA MET A 152 -7.94 13.86 -3.83
C MET A 152 -8.84 12.68 -4.22
N ARG A 153 -9.67 12.19 -3.31
CA ARG A 153 -10.64 11.13 -3.56
C ARG A 153 -11.58 11.49 -4.72
N ASP A 154 -12.16 12.68 -4.70
CA ASP A 154 -13.16 13.12 -5.68
C ASP A 154 -12.55 13.28 -7.09
N ILE A 155 -11.27 13.68 -7.19
CA ILE A 155 -10.54 13.80 -8.47
C ILE A 155 -10.09 12.44 -9.00
N ILE A 156 -9.57 11.57 -8.13
CA ILE A 156 -8.91 10.33 -8.56
C ILE A 156 -9.92 9.20 -8.81
N SER A 157 -11.03 9.14 -8.07
CA SER A 157 -11.99 8.04 -8.21
C SER A 157 -12.47 7.79 -9.65
N PRO A 158 -12.83 8.79 -10.46
CA PRO A 158 -13.25 8.56 -11.84
C PRO A 158 -12.12 8.08 -12.76
N LEU A 159 -10.87 8.17 -12.32
CA LEU A 159 -9.70 7.74 -13.08
C LEU A 159 -9.28 6.29 -12.76
N ILE A 160 -9.63 5.77 -11.58
CA ILE A 160 -9.20 4.43 -11.13
C ILE A 160 -10.31 3.39 -11.08
N PHE A 161 -11.58 3.82 -10.99
CA PHE A 161 -12.71 2.90 -10.91
C PHE A 161 -13.47 2.78 -12.24
N GLY A 162 -14.01 1.60 -12.50
CA GLY A 162 -14.83 1.33 -13.66
C GLY A 162 -16.25 1.93 -13.55
N PRO A 163 -16.94 2.16 -14.73
CA PRO A 163 -18.23 2.81 -14.76
C PRO A 163 -19.30 2.20 -13.82
N PRO A 164 -19.45 0.86 -13.68
CA PRO A 164 -20.46 0.29 -12.78
C PRO A 164 -20.22 0.65 -11.31
N TRP A 165 -18.94 0.72 -10.89
CA TRP A 165 -18.59 1.11 -9.53
C TRP A 165 -18.88 2.60 -9.30
N LEU A 166 -18.52 3.44 -10.26
CA LEU A 166 -18.77 4.89 -10.19
C LEU A 166 -20.27 5.19 -10.11
N GLU A 167 -21.09 4.52 -10.91
CA GLU A 167 -22.53 4.68 -10.88
C GLU A 167 -23.12 4.30 -9.51
N LYS A 168 -22.74 3.13 -8.99
CA LYS A 168 -23.19 2.64 -7.68
C LYS A 168 -22.79 3.56 -6.53
N ASN A 169 -21.64 4.22 -6.63
CA ASN A 169 -21.08 5.00 -5.53
C ASN A 169 -21.21 6.53 -5.73
N ARG A 170 -21.88 6.98 -6.78
CA ARG A 170 -21.97 8.40 -7.16
C ARG A 170 -22.38 9.32 -6.02
N GLU A 171 -23.32 8.89 -5.17
CA GLU A 171 -23.84 9.67 -4.05
C GLU A 171 -22.82 9.89 -2.92
N ASN A 172 -21.72 9.14 -2.93
CA ASN A 172 -20.65 9.27 -1.92
C ASN A 172 -19.59 10.31 -2.27
N PHE A 173 -19.63 10.85 -3.50
CA PHE A 173 -18.60 11.73 -4.05
C PHE A 173 -19.17 13.06 -4.52
N LEU A 174 -18.37 14.09 -4.53
CA LEU A 174 -18.72 15.44 -5.02
C LEU A 174 -20.01 15.99 -4.39
N LYS A 175 -20.21 15.76 -3.10
CA LYS A 175 -21.34 16.29 -2.37
C LYS A 175 -21.19 17.81 -2.26
N GLN A 176 -22.31 18.55 -2.34
CA GLN A 176 -22.30 20.01 -2.27
C GLN A 176 -21.82 20.56 -0.92
N ASP A 177 -21.98 19.78 0.14
CA ASP A 177 -21.57 20.09 1.50
C ASP A 177 -20.17 19.57 1.86
N THR A 178 -19.46 18.96 0.91
CA THR A 178 -18.08 18.50 1.14
C THR A 178 -17.16 19.69 1.34
N VAL A 179 -16.53 19.76 2.50
CA VAL A 179 -15.49 20.74 2.78
C VAL A 179 -14.14 20.13 2.38
N TYR A 180 -13.42 20.82 1.51
CA TYR A 180 -12.07 20.47 1.12
C TYR A 180 -11.08 21.22 2.02
N GLU A 181 -10.48 20.49 2.95
CA GLU A 181 -9.51 21.06 3.89
C GLU A 181 -8.08 20.65 3.49
N PRO A 182 -7.16 21.62 3.39
CA PRO A 182 -5.75 21.34 3.16
C PRO A 182 -5.22 20.33 4.17
N MET A 183 -4.36 19.41 3.69
CA MET A 183 -3.69 18.47 4.57
C MET A 183 -2.62 19.18 5.41
N ASP A 184 -2.55 18.82 6.69
CA ASP A 184 -1.45 19.28 7.55
C ASP A 184 -0.11 18.74 7.01
N LYS A 185 0.81 19.67 6.72
CA LYS A 185 2.15 19.34 6.21
C LYS A 185 3.03 18.62 7.23
N ASN A 186 2.67 18.66 8.50
CA ASN A 186 3.35 17.90 9.55
C ASN A 186 2.76 16.51 9.75
N SER A 187 1.67 16.17 9.03
CA SER A 187 1.09 14.84 9.13
C SER A 187 1.97 13.75 8.52
N GLY A 188 1.92 12.56 9.12
CA GLY A 188 2.68 11.41 8.62
C GLY A 188 2.31 11.02 7.19
N ILE A 189 1.03 11.15 6.81
CA ILE A 189 0.59 10.85 5.46
C ILE A 189 1.12 11.87 4.44
N TYR A 190 1.25 13.14 4.80
CA TYR A 190 1.88 14.14 3.94
C TYR A 190 3.36 13.82 3.73
N ASN A 191 4.07 13.41 4.79
CA ASN A 191 5.46 12.97 4.71
C ASN A 191 5.62 11.78 3.74
N LEU A 192 4.77 10.73 3.87
CA LEU A 192 4.76 9.60 2.93
C LEU A 192 4.55 10.04 1.48
N LEU A 193 3.53 10.87 1.22
CA LEU A 193 3.21 11.35 -0.12
C LEU A 193 4.35 12.17 -0.74
N SER A 194 5.00 13.02 0.07
CA SER A 194 6.10 13.87 -0.39
C SER A 194 7.35 13.09 -0.79
N HIS A 195 7.55 11.88 -0.25
CA HIS A 195 8.71 11.05 -0.53
C HIS A 195 8.45 9.92 -1.54
N MET A 196 7.18 9.58 -1.84
CA MET A 196 6.86 8.47 -2.76
C MET A 196 7.40 8.68 -4.18
N GLY A 197 7.47 9.92 -4.64
CA GLY A 197 7.99 10.26 -5.98
C GLY A 197 9.49 10.00 -6.14
N GLN A 198 10.21 9.82 -5.03
CA GLN A 198 11.65 9.55 -5.00
C GLN A 198 11.98 8.05 -4.92
N ALA A 199 10.96 7.18 -4.83
CA ALA A 199 11.16 5.74 -4.74
C ALA A 199 11.87 5.21 -6.01
N ASP A 200 12.88 4.37 -5.82
CA ASP A 200 13.58 3.72 -6.92
C ASP A 200 12.85 2.46 -7.37
N TRP A 201 12.18 2.55 -8.50
CA TRP A 201 11.45 1.45 -9.13
C TRP A 201 12.33 0.51 -9.97
N ASN A 202 13.63 0.80 -10.08
CA ASN A 202 14.55 -0.02 -10.86
C ASN A 202 14.98 -1.27 -10.08
N LEU A 203 14.09 -2.25 -10.01
CA LEU A 203 14.36 -3.53 -9.37
C LEU A 203 14.85 -4.56 -10.39
N PRO A 204 15.77 -5.46 -9.98
CA PRO A 204 16.16 -6.61 -10.78
C PRO A 204 15.07 -7.70 -10.72
N TYR A 205 13.95 -7.46 -11.42
CA TYR A 205 12.77 -8.36 -11.41
C TYR A 205 13.11 -9.78 -11.87
N GLU A 206 14.15 -9.95 -12.70
CA GLU A 206 14.65 -11.25 -13.12
C GLU A 206 15.25 -12.09 -11.98
N LYS A 207 15.47 -11.50 -10.82
CA LYS A 207 15.91 -12.19 -9.59
C LYS A 207 14.76 -12.62 -8.68
N LEU A 208 13.52 -12.37 -9.08
CA LEU A 208 12.35 -12.87 -8.37
C LEU A 208 12.16 -14.35 -8.78
N ASP A 209 12.70 -15.27 -8.00
CA ASP A 209 12.69 -16.72 -8.24
C ASP A 209 11.52 -17.44 -7.55
N CYS A 210 10.55 -16.68 -7.02
CA CYS A 210 9.29 -17.19 -6.49
C CYS A 210 8.12 -16.95 -7.48
N PRO A 211 6.97 -17.64 -7.31
CA PRO A 211 5.76 -17.34 -8.06
C PRO A 211 5.33 -15.88 -7.93
N VAL A 212 5.05 -15.22 -9.04
CA VAL A 212 4.58 -13.83 -9.07
C VAL A 212 3.24 -13.75 -9.82
N LEU A 213 2.22 -13.22 -9.16
CA LEU A 213 0.93 -12.89 -9.77
C LEU A 213 0.82 -11.37 -9.92
N VAL A 214 0.59 -10.90 -11.14
CA VAL A 214 0.30 -9.49 -11.41
C VAL A 214 -1.19 -9.32 -11.68
N VAL A 215 -1.84 -8.42 -10.94
CA VAL A 215 -3.25 -8.10 -11.07
C VAL A 215 -3.39 -6.62 -11.42
N THR A 216 -4.02 -6.32 -12.55
CA THR A 216 -4.18 -4.93 -13.03
C THR A 216 -5.60 -4.70 -13.51
N GLY A 217 -6.20 -3.58 -13.09
CA GLY A 217 -7.54 -3.17 -13.52
C GLY A 217 -7.50 -2.41 -14.85
N PRO A 218 -8.17 -2.87 -15.92
CA PRO A 218 -8.14 -2.20 -17.23
C PRO A 218 -8.85 -0.84 -17.27
N HIS A 219 -9.65 -0.53 -16.24
CA HIS A 219 -10.30 0.77 -16.09
C HIS A 219 -9.46 1.80 -15.32
N ASP A 220 -8.38 1.36 -14.71
CA ASP A 220 -7.45 2.26 -14.01
C ASP A 220 -6.68 3.09 -15.03
N ARG A 221 -7.05 4.36 -15.17
CA ARG A 221 -6.46 5.30 -16.15
C ARG A 221 -5.12 5.86 -15.69
N ILE A 222 -4.74 5.64 -14.45
CA ILE A 222 -3.49 6.14 -13.85
C ILE A 222 -2.42 5.06 -13.94
N PHE A 223 -2.73 3.86 -13.43
CA PHE A 223 -1.76 2.79 -13.25
C PHE A 223 -1.79 1.73 -14.36
N TYR A 224 -2.84 1.67 -15.18
CA TYR A 224 -2.85 0.79 -16.34
C TYR A 224 -2.09 1.41 -17.51
N ASP A 225 -0.82 1.09 -17.59
CA ASP A 225 0.05 1.41 -18.72
C ASP A 225 0.78 0.14 -19.13
N LYS A 226 0.39 -0.41 -20.28
CA LYS A 226 0.87 -1.70 -20.76
C LYS A 226 2.38 -1.73 -20.92
N GLU A 227 2.97 -0.65 -21.45
CA GLU A 227 4.42 -0.56 -21.66
C GLU A 227 5.22 -0.47 -20.35
N VAL A 228 4.55 -0.08 -19.28
CA VAL A 228 5.16 0.07 -17.95
C VAL A 228 4.96 -1.18 -17.08
N ILE A 229 3.91 -1.97 -17.36
CA ILE A 229 3.59 -3.20 -16.63
C ILE A 229 4.34 -4.41 -17.18
N GLU A 230 4.43 -4.56 -18.50
CA GLU A 230 5.16 -5.60 -19.22
C GLU A 230 6.67 -5.31 -19.29
#